data_545f29db2ff71de7932b7f2b77afd413
#
_entry.id   545f29db2ff71de7932b7f2b77afd413
#
_cell.length_a   1.000
_cell.length_b   1.000
_cell.length_c   1.000
_cell.angle_alpha   90.00
_cell.angle_beta   90.00
_cell.angle_gamma   90.00
#
_symmetry.space_group_name_H-M   'P 1'
#
loop_
_entity.id
_entity.type
_entity.pdbx_description
1 polymer ?
#
loop_
_entity_poly.entity_id
_entity_poly.type
_entity_poly.pdbx_seq_one_letter_code
_entity_poly.pdbx_strand_id
1 'polypeptide(L)'
;MKGGAHMLQYDKKQNLLIQSKYRYQLQDVDEPNLYREIYDYKSIPKVAFNMRHVPEEMPDEIWMTDTTFRDGQQSVSPFTVEQIVHLFKLMSRLGGPKGLVRQSEFFLYTDKDREAVRACQDLGLEFPEITTWIRANEKDFELVKQAGVKETGILVSCSDYHIFNKMHLTRSQAMDKYLGIVKAALDRGIKPRCHFEDITRADFYGFVAPFATKLMELAEESGIPIKIRACDTMGYGVHYYGAALPRSVPGIIYGLRHYAQVPSAQLEWHGHNDFWKVVSNAGTAWMYGCSSINCSLLGLGERTGNCPLEAMAVEYASLRGTLDGMDLTAVTEIADYMERKIGLEISPRHPFVGRHFNVTRAGIHADGLLKNEEIYNIFDTAAILNRPALVAVDATSGLAGVAHWLNSYFRLTGDHVVPKTDPIVQYVRAKVDELYAQGRNTVMGDEELELLVRDADFDRYQLMLFRKSH
;
A
#
# COMPACT_ATOMS: atom_id res chain seq x y z
N MET A 1 39.62 -12.67 21.91
CA MET A 1 39.00 -11.73 21.00
C MET A 1 39.98 -11.41 19.89
N LYS A 2 39.88 -12.06 18.73
CA LYS A 2 40.65 -11.68 17.55
C LYS A 2 39.72 -10.82 16.71
N GLY A 3 39.75 -9.52 16.87
CA GLY A 3 39.09 -8.56 15.99
C GLY A 3 39.68 -8.69 14.59
N GLY A 4 38.89 -9.14 13.64
CA GLY A 4 39.27 -9.14 12.24
C GLY A 4 39.53 -7.71 11.81
N ALA A 5 40.76 -7.42 11.44
CA ALA A 5 41.15 -6.10 10.92
C ALA A 5 40.28 -5.78 9.69
N HIS A 6 39.57 -4.66 9.70
CA HIS A 6 38.91 -4.11 8.54
C HIS A 6 39.99 -3.76 7.51
N MET A 7 40.17 -4.61 6.51
CA MET A 7 41.09 -4.31 5.43
C MET A 7 40.32 -3.56 4.33
N LEU A 8 40.68 -2.30 4.16
CA LEU A 8 40.37 -1.54 2.94
C LEU A 8 41.22 -2.17 1.81
N GLN A 9 40.55 -2.68 0.80
CA GLN A 9 41.19 -3.21 -0.40
C GLN A 9 41.04 -2.17 -1.53
N TYR A 10 42.14 -1.82 -2.16
CA TYR A 10 42.12 -0.94 -3.32
C TYR A 10 41.87 -1.74 -4.57
N ASP A 11 40.70 -1.54 -5.20
CA ASP A 11 40.42 -2.08 -6.52
C ASP A 11 41.01 -1.16 -7.59
N LYS A 12 42.10 -1.60 -8.19
CA LYS A 12 42.79 -0.85 -9.25
C LYS A 12 41.98 -0.67 -10.53
N LYS A 13 41.03 -1.57 -10.81
CA LYS A 13 40.20 -1.49 -12.03
C LYS A 13 39.13 -0.43 -11.92
N GLN A 14 38.57 -0.30 -10.73
CA GLN A 14 37.50 0.67 -10.46
C GLN A 14 38.01 1.96 -9.81
N ASN A 15 39.30 2.00 -9.46
CA ASN A 15 39.93 3.10 -8.72
C ASN A 15 39.19 3.43 -7.40
N LEU A 16 38.76 2.39 -6.69
CA LEU A 16 37.96 2.51 -5.46
C LEU A 16 38.63 1.78 -4.29
N LEU A 17 38.46 2.34 -3.11
CA LEU A 17 38.73 1.66 -1.85
C LEU A 17 37.50 0.83 -1.49
N ILE A 18 37.60 -0.49 -1.58
CA ILE A 18 36.56 -1.41 -1.20
C ILE A 18 36.80 -1.85 0.25
N GLN A 19 35.85 -1.61 1.10
CA GLN A 19 35.87 -2.15 2.46
C GLN A 19 35.50 -3.62 2.40
N SER A 20 36.29 -4.48 3.06
CA SER A 20 35.93 -5.88 3.22
C SER A 20 34.53 -5.96 3.88
N LYS A 21 33.71 -6.89 3.42
CA LYS A 21 32.36 -7.09 3.94
C LYS A 21 32.38 -7.27 5.45
N TYR A 22 31.81 -6.31 6.17
CA TYR A 22 31.70 -6.41 7.62
C TYR A 22 30.52 -7.32 7.96
N ARG A 23 30.80 -8.36 8.72
CA ARG A 23 29.78 -9.29 9.19
C ARG A 23 29.44 -8.98 10.63
N TYR A 24 28.26 -8.43 10.86
CA TYR A 24 27.76 -8.19 12.20
C TYR A 24 27.52 -9.53 12.91
N GLN A 25 27.87 -9.57 14.18
CA GLN A 25 27.65 -10.73 15.03
C GLN A 25 26.44 -10.48 15.95
N LEU A 26 25.73 -11.54 16.27
CA LEU A 26 24.66 -11.49 17.28
C LEU A 26 25.24 -10.93 18.58
N GLN A 27 24.55 -9.96 19.16
CA GLN A 27 24.84 -9.40 20.46
C GLN A 27 23.74 -9.81 21.43
N ASP A 28 23.99 -10.85 22.19
CA ASP A 28 23.09 -11.19 23.28
C ASP A 28 23.29 -10.20 24.43
N VAL A 29 22.20 -9.82 25.08
CA VAL A 29 22.17 -8.83 26.15
C VAL A 29 21.35 -9.35 27.31
N ASP A 30 21.71 -8.96 28.54
CA ASP A 30 21.01 -9.38 29.75
C ASP A 30 19.66 -8.67 29.93
N GLU A 31 19.57 -7.41 29.45
CA GLU A 31 18.38 -6.58 29.52
C GLU A 31 17.96 -6.08 28.14
N PRO A 32 16.64 -5.87 27.86
CA PRO A 32 16.16 -5.44 26.58
C PRO A 32 16.59 -4.00 26.27
N ASN A 33 17.05 -3.74 25.05
CA ASN A 33 17.22 -2.41 24.52
C ASN A 33 15.87 -1.89 24.00
N LEU A 34 15.19 -1.09 24.78
CA LEU A 34 13.89 -0.51 24.47
C LEU A 34 13.97 0.88 23.83
N TYR A 35 15.18 1.40 23.55
CA TYR A 35 15.41 2.72 22.95
C TYR A 35 14.64 3.84 23.66
N ARG A 36 14.66 3.87 25.01
CA ARG A 36 13.85 4.81 25.80
C ARG A 36 14.16 6.27 25.54
N GLU A 37 15.32 6.59 25.05
CA GLU A 37 15.70 7.94 24.59
C GLU A 37 14.93 8.41 23.35
N ILE A 38 14.33 7.47 22.59
CA ILE A 38 13.49 7.73 21.40
C ILE A 38 12.03 7.42 21.71
N TYR A 39 11.74 6.31 22.41
CA TYR A 39 10.43 5.79 22.73
C TYR A 39 10.13 5.84 24.23
N ASP A 40 10.04 7.02 24.78
CA ASP A 40 9.78 7.24 26.19
C ASP A 40 8.37 6.81 26.65
N TYR A 41 7.45 6.46 25.75
CA TYR A 41 6.07 6.03 25.96
C TYR A 41 5.11 7.14 26.45
N LYS A 42 5.57 8.09 27.25
CA LYS A 42 4.76 9.21 27.77
C LYS A 42 4.74 10.42 26.86
N SER A 43 5.55 10.39 25.81
CA SER A 43 5.66 11.45 24.80
C SER A 43 5.60 10.87 23.39
N ILE A 44 5.36 11.74 22.40
CA ILE A 44 5.42 11.34 20.99
C ILE A 44 6.85 10.90 20.67
N PRO A 45 7.05 9.71 20.02
CA PRO A 45 8.36 9.24 19.65
C PRO A 45 9.14 10.24 18.81
N LYS A 46 10.33 10.64 19.27
CA LYS A 46 11.19 11.58 18.55
C LYS A 46 11.94 10.90 17.41
N VAL A 47 12.31 11.65 16.39
CA VAL A 47 13.23 11.23 15.35
C VAL A 47 14.65 11.64 15.75
N ALA A 48 15.56 10.68 15.81
CA ALA A 48 16.99 10.96 15.98
C ALA A 48 17.64 11.06 14.61
N PHE A 49 18.63 11.96 14.48
CA PHE A 49 19.43 12.15 13.28
C PHE A 49 20.89 11.93 13.59
N ASN A 50 21.58 11.13 12.78
CA ASN A 50 23.02 10.95 12.84
C ASN A 50 23.71 11.42 11.57
N MET A 51 22.94 11.98 10.63
CA MET A 51 23.39 12.51 9.35
C MET A 51 24.14 11.48 8.48
N ARG A 52 23.93 10.21 8.74
CA ARG A 52 24.48 9.14 7.90
C ARG A 52 23.66 9.05 6.62
N HIS A 53 24.34 9.25 5.52
CA HIS A 53 23.77 9.15 4.18
C HIS A 53 24.03 7.75 3.61
N VAL A 54 23.02 7.17 3.04
CA VAL A 54 23.12 5.93 2.26
C VAL A 54 22.69 6.24 0.83
N PRO A 55 23.35 5.66 -0.19
CA PRO A 55 22.98 5.92 -1.58
C PRO A 55 21.62 5.31 -1.92
N GLU A 56 20.90 5.96 -2.81
CA GLU A 56 19.74 5.37 -3.48
C GLU A 56 20.19 4.30 -4.48
N GLU A 57 19.48 3.20 -4.51
CA GLU A 57 19.78 2.06 -5.37
C GLU A 57 18.47 1.38 -5.75
N MET A 58 17.61 2.07 -6.53
CA MET A 58 16.32 1.52 -6.94
C MET A 58 16.54 0.28 -7.82
N PRO A 59 15.88 -0.86 -7.53
CA PRO A 59 15.99 -2.06 -8.34
C PRO A 59 15.44 -1.86 -9.76
N ASP A 60 15.95 -2.66 -10.72
CA ASP A 60 15.44 -2.66 -12.09
C ASP A 60 13.96 -3.04 -12.13
N GLU A 61 13.55 -4.00 -11.31
CA GLU A 61 12.15 -4.40 -11.14
C GLU A 61 11.64 -4.06 -9.74
N ILE A 62 10.50 -3.38 -9.71
CA ILE A 62 9.73 -3.10 -8.50
C ILE A 62 8.27 -3.54 -8.71
N TRP A 63 7.61 -4.00 -7.64
CA TRP A 63 6.23 -4.46 -7.69
C TRP A 63 5.54 -4.34 -6.34
N MET A 64 4.24 -4.58 -6.32
CA MET A 64 3.41 -4.63 -5.13
C MET A 64 3.03 -6.08 -4.79
N THR A 65 2.77 -6.32 -3.52
CA THR A 65 2.09 -7.52 -3.03
C THR A 65 0.88 -7.10 -2.20
N ASP A 66 -0.11 -7.96 -2.12
CA ASP A 66 -1.33 -7.71 -1.39
C ASP A 66 -1.44 -8.56 -0.12
N THR A 67 -1.99 -7.98 0.93
CA THR A 67 -2.33 -8.66 2.20
C THR A 67 -3.77 -8.39 2.65
N THR A 68 -4.64 -7.95 1.75
CA THR A 68 -6.06 -7.63 2.06
C THR A 68 -6.76 -8.82 2.69
N PHE A 69 -6.54 -10.04 2.16
CA PHE A 69 -7.22 -11.25 2.62
C PHE A 69 -6.56 -11.91 3.83
N ARG A 70 -5.47 -11.34 4.32
CA ARG A 70 -4.84 -11.76 5.58
C ARG A 70 -4.90 -10.62 6.60
N ASP A 71 -4.07 -9.60 6.45
CA ASP A 71 -3.94 -8.50 7.41
C ASP A 71 -5.12 -7.52 7.33
N GLY A 72 -5.54 -7.21 6.10
CA GLY A 72 -6.63 -6.29 5.84
C GLY A 72 -7.95 -6.74 6.48
N GLN A 73 -8.34 -7.99 6.30
CA GLN A 73 -9.61 -8.50 6.86
C GLN A 73 -9.61 -8.67 8.38
N GLN A 74 -8.49 -8.43 9.08
CA GLN A 74 -8.49 -8.39 10.55
C GLN A 74 -9.15 -7.11 11.09
N SER A 75 -9.25 -6.07 10.28
CA SER A 75 -9.84 -4.78 10.65
C SER A 75 -11.33 -4.63 10.27
N VAL A 76 -11.88 -5.57 9.53
CA VAL A 76 -13.26 -5.55 9.04
C VAL A 76 -13.94 -6.89 9.25
N SER A 77 -15.25 -6.97 9.01
CA SER A 77 -15.92 -8.27 8.95
C SER A 77 -15.27 -9.16 7.90
N PRO A 78 -14.99 -10.45 8.20
CA PRO A 78 -14.34 -11.34 7.25
C PRO A 78 -15.11 -11.43 5.93
N PHE A 79 -14.42 -11.27 4.82
CA PHE A 79 -15.01 -11.39 3.48
C PHE A 79 -15.54 -12.80 3.23
N THR A 80 -16.61 -12.89 2.43
CA THR A 80 -17.09 -14.18 1.90
C THR A 80 -16.13 -14.69 0.81
N VAL A 81 -16.22 -15.97 0.47
CA VAL A 81 -15.43 -16.55 -0.63
C VAL A 81 -15.70 -15.83 -1.95
N GLU A 82 -16.97 -15.53 -2.24
CA GLU A 82 -17.39 -14.81 -3.44
C GLU A 82 -16.78 -13.41 -3.50
N GLN A 83 -16.80 -12.68 -2.39
CA GLN A 83 -16.18 -11.34 -2.31
C GLN A 83 -14.68 -11.41 -2.55
N ILE A 84 -13.99 -12.37 -1.95
CA ILE A 84 -12.56 -12.60 -2.14
C ILE A 84 -12.24 -12.87 -3.61
N VAL A 85 -12.96 -13.80 -4.24
CA VAL A 85 -12.78 -14.15 -5.67
C VAL A 85 -13.01 -12.94 -6.57
N HIS A 86 -14.04 -12.14 -6.30
CA HIS A 86 -14.31 -10.93 -7.09
C HIS A 86 -13.19 -9.90 -6.97
N LEU A 87 -12.76 -9.59 -5.75
CA LEU A 87 -11.67 -8.65 -5.50
C LEU A 87 -10.34 -9.16 -6.06
N PHE A 88 -10.07 -10.46 -5.97
CA PHE A 88 -8.87 -11.08 -6.54
C PHE A 88 -8.80 -10.92 -8.07
N LYS A 89 -9.92 -11.07 -8.78
CA LYS A 89 -10.00 -10.78 -10.23
C LYS A 89 -9.71 -9.32 -10.54
N LEU A 90 -10.26 -8.40 -9.74
CA LEU A 90 -9.99 -6.96 -9.91
C LEU A 90 -8.52 -6.62 -9.64
N MET A 91 -7.89 -7.25 -8.64
CA MET A 91 -6.45 -7.09 -8.38
C MET A 91 -5.60 -7.62 -9.53
N SER A 92 -5.96 -8.74 -10.15
CA SER A 92 -5.28 -9.28 -11.34
C SER A 92 -5.32 -8.27 -12.49
N ARG A 93 -6.50 -7.69 -12.74
CA ARG A 93 -6.67 -6.65 -13.75
C ARG A 93 -5.86 -5.39 -13.42
N LEU A 94 -5.91 -4.93 -12.16
CA LEU A 94 -5.12 -3.81 -11.68
C LEU A 94 -3.62 -4.02 -11.93
N GLY A 95 -3.10 -5.20 -11.58
CA GLY A 95 -1.68 -5.55 -11.75
C GLY A 95 -1.22 -5.70 -13.20
N GLY A 96 -2.17 -5.91 -14.12
CA GLY A 96 -1.91 -6.05 -15.54
C GLY A 96 -1.08 -7.30 -15.90
N PRO A 97 -0.74 -7.46 -17.19
CA PRO A 97 -0.09 -8.68 -17.69
C PRO A 97 1.33 -8.91 -17.17
N LYS A 98 2.01 -7.85 -16.69
CA LYS A 98 3.32 -7.98 -16.07
C LYS A 98 3.27 -8.43 -14.60
N GLY A 99 2.09 -8.56 -14.03
CA GLY A 99 1.89 -8.94 -12.63
C GLY A 99 2.50 -7.93 -11.64
N LEU A 100 2.20 -6.64 -11.82
CA LEU A 100 2.70 -5.61 -10.91
C LEU A 100 2.05 -5.69 -9.52
N VAL A 101 0.86 -6.30 -9.40
CA VAL A 101 0.38 -6.90 -8.16
C VAL A 101 0.81 -8.36 -8.19
N ARG A 102 2.03 -8.63 -7.65
CA ARG A 102 2.72 -9.89 -7.86
C ARG A 102 2.16 -11.05 -7.04
N GLN A 103 1.80 -10.80 -5.80
CA GLN A 103 1.36 -11.83 -4.85
C GLN A 103 0.21 -11.33 -4.01
N SER A 104 -0.69 -12.24 -3.57
CA SER A 104 -1.72 -11.98 -2.56
C SER A 104 -1.64 -13.01 -1.45
N GLU A 105 -1.70 -12.56 -0.20
CA GLU A 105 -1.47 -13.34 1.01
C GLU A 105 -2.77 -13.72 1.70
N PHE A 106 -2.92 -15.01 2.05
CA PHE A 106 -4.12 -15.57 2.65
C PHE A 106 -3.83 -16.25 3.99
N PHE A 107 -4.85 -16.32 4.85
CA PHE A 107 -4.90 -17.30 5.93
C PHE A 107 -5.31 -18.70 5.43
N LEU A 108 -5.05 -19.73 6.26
CA LEU A 108 -5.43 -21.14 6.00
C LEU A 108 -6.15 -21.80 7.17
N TYR A 109 -6.47 -21.06 8.24
CA TYR A 109 -6.89 -21.66 9.49
C TYR A 109 -8.34 -22.16 9.49
N THR A 110 -9.23 -21.49 8.74
CA THR A 110 -10.65 -21.86 8.64
C THR A 110 -10.96 -22.60 7.36
N ASP A 111 -12.10 -23.32 7.31
CA ASP A 111 -12.58 -23.94 6.08
C ASP A 111 -12.84 -22.89 4.99
N LYS A 112 -13.40 -21.75 5.36
CA LYS A 112 -13.62 -20.61 4.47
C LYS A 112 -12.30 -20.12 3.83
N ASP A 113 -11.23 -20.01 4.63
CA ASP A 113 -9.94 -19.52 4.10
C ASP A 113 -9.38 -20.50 3.05
N ARG A 114 -9.45 -21.81 3.33
CA ARG A 114 -9.02 -22.85 2.39
C ARG A 114 -9.89 -22.92 1.14
N GLU A 115 -11.19 -22.72 1.28
CA GLU A 115 -12.12 -22.63 0.14
C GLU A 115 -11.81 -21.41 -0.72
N ALA A 116 -11.56 -20.24 -0.12
CA ALA A 116 -11.18 -19.02 -0.84
C ALA A 116 -9.87 -19.20 -1.63
N VAL A 117 -8.86 -19.82 -1.02
CA VAL A 117 -7.61 -20.14 -1.72
C VAL A 117 -7.86 -21.03 -2.93
N ARG A 118 -8.61 -22.12 -2.79
CA ARG A 118 -8.95 -23.01 -3.91
C ARG A 118 -9.71 -22.29 -5.00
N ALA A 119 -10.74 -21.52 -4.63
CA ALA A 119 -11.56 -20.78 -5.58
C ALA A 119 -10.75 -19.75 -6.38
N CYS A 120 -9.76 -19.11 -5.74
CA CYS A 120 -8.84 -18.21 -6.45
C CYS A 120 -7.85 -18.98 -7.34
N GLN A 121 -7.35 -20.14 -6.91
CA GLN A 121 -6.49 -21.01 -7.74
C GLN A 121 -7.23 -21.52 -8.99
N ASP A 122 -8.50 -21.89 -8.85
CA ASP A 122 -9.35 -22.40 -9.94
C ASP A 122 -9.62 -21.35 -11.04
N LEU A 123 -9.34 -20.07 -10.78
CA LEU A 123 -9.38 -19.03 -11.81
C LEU A 123 -8.28 -19.18 -12.86
N GLY A 124 -7.19 -19.88 -12.56
CA GLY A 124 -6.08 -20.09 -13.47
C GLY A 124 -5.32 -18.79 -13.83
N LEU A 125 -5.42 -17.76 -13.02
CA LEU A 125 -4.71 -16.49 -13.23
C LEU A 125 -3.24 -16.66 -12.86
N GLU A 126 -2.34 -16.11 -13.70
CA GLU A 126 -0.89 -16.10 -13.43
C GLU A 126 -0.57 -15.18 -12.25
N PHE A 127 -1.20 -14.01 -12.19
CA PHE A 127 -1.04 -13.02 -11.13
C PHE A 127 -2.39 -12.52 -10.59
N PRO A 128 -2.44 -12.18 -9.27
CA PRO A 128 -1.42 -12.39 -8.24
C PRO A 128 -1.16 -13.87 -7.95
N GLU A 129 0.11 -14.24 -7.69
CA GLU A 129 0.43 -15.55 -7.11
C GLU A 129 -0.16 -15.63 -5.69
N ILE A 130 -0.73 -16.78 -5.36
CA ILE A 130 -1.26 -17.00 -4.02
C ILE A 130 -0.14 -17.39 -3.07
N THR A 131 -0.01 -16.65 -1.99
CA THR A 131 0.85 -16.95 -0.85
C THR A 131 0.02 -17.04 0.43
N THR A 132 0.62 -17.58 1.49
CA THR A 132 -0.08 -17.77 2.75
C THR A 132 0.70 -17.18 3.91
N TRP A 133 0.09 -17.14 5.07
CA TRP A 133 0.72 -16.78 6.32
C TRP A 133 0.39 -17.81 7.41
N ILE A 134 1.40 -18.20 8.17
CA ILE A 134 1.28 -19.09 9.30
C ILE A 134 2.02 -18.53 10.52
N ARG A 135 1.65 -19.01 11.68
CA ARG A 135 2.44 -18.82 12.90
C ARG A 135 3.77 -19.59 12.78
N ALA A 136 4.79 -19.15 13.52
CA ALA A 136 6.07 -19.86 13.60
C ALA A 136 5.88 -21.22 14.35
N ASN A 137 5.19 -22.17 13.69
CA ASN A 137 4.87 -23.50 14.21
C ASN A 137 4.96 -24.52 13.06
N GLU A 138 5.78 -25.54 13.23
CA GLU A 138 6.01 -26.57 12.22
C GLU A 138 4.75 -27.32 11.77
N LYS A 139 3.78 -27.51 12.67
CA LYS A 139 2.52 -28.19 12.34
C LYS A 139 1.69 -27.43 11.30
N ASP A 140 1.83 -26.11 11.25
CA ASP A 140 1.06 -25.28 10.33
C ASP A 140 1.55 -25.43 8.87
N PHE A 141 2.75 -25.98 8.62
CA PHE A 141 3.25 -26.29 7.28
C PHE A 141 2.40 -27.34 6.54
N GLU A 142 1.73 -28.22 7.25
CA GLU A 142 0.80 -29.17 6.64
C GLU A 142 -0.38 -28.46 5.95
N LEU A 143 -0.86 -27.36 6.50
CA LEU A 143 -1.91 -26.55 5.87
C LEU A 143 -1.41 -25.95 4.54
N VAL A 144 -0.16 -25.44 4.52
CA VAL A 144 0.46 -24.87 3.32
C VAL A 144 0.61 -25.92 2.23
N LYS A 145 1.07 -27.12 2.60
CA LYS A 145 1.25 -28.25 1.68
C LYS A 145 -0.08 -28.74 1.12
N GLN A 146 -1.11 -28.89 1.96
CA GLN A 146 -2.46 -29.28 1.53
C GLN A 146 -3.12 -28.26 0.60
N ALA A 147 -2.82 -26.97 0.80
CA ALA A 147 -3.30 -25.90 -0.08
C ALA A 147 -2.52 -25.83 -1.41
N GLY A 148 -1.43 -26.61 -1.59
CA GLY A 148 -0.61 -26.56 -2.80
C GLY A 148 0.16 -25.26 -3.02
N VAL A 149 0.32 -24.45 -1.96
CA VAL A 149 1.00 -23.15 -2.02
C VAL A 149 2.50 -23.32 -1.80
N LYS A 150 3.30 -22.59 -2.58
CA LYS A 150 4.77 -22.74 -2.58
C LYS A 150 5.49 -21.79 -1.63
N GLU A 151 4.86 -20.69 -1.22
CA GLU A 151 5.47 -19.65 -0.38
C GLU A 151 4.54 -19.32 0.79
N THR A 152 5.12 -19.21 1.99
CA THR A 152 4.36 -18.81 3.18
C THR A 152 5.10 -17.77 4.02
N GLY A 153 4.36 -16.80 4.56
CA GLY A 153 4.82 -15.89 5.59
C GLY A 153 5.00 -16.60 6.93
N ILE A 154 6.10 -16.30 7.63
CA ILE A 154 6.43 -16.77 8.97
C ILE A 154 6.71 -15.55 9.83
N LEU A 155 6.00 -15.41 10.95
CA LEU A 155 6.21 -14.30 11.85
C LEU A 155 7.48 -14.50 12.68
N VAL A 156 8.43 -13.56 12.54
CA VAL A 156 9.68 -13.53 13.31
C VAL A 156 9.86 -12.14 13.91
N SER A 157 9.61 -12.00 15.20
CA SER A 157 9.69 -10.71 15.88
C SER A 157 11.14 -10.32 16.13
N CYS A 158 11.52 -9.08 15.83
CA CYS A 158 12.91 -8.61 15.84
C CYS A 158 13.26 -7.68 17.00
N SER A 159 12.28 -7.00 17.59
CA SER A 159 12.55 -6.05 18.67
C SER A 159 12.64 -6.72 20.03
N ASP A 160 13.43 -6.15 20.91
CA ASP A 160 13.53 -6.60 22.29
C ASP A 160 12.19 -6.46 23.05
N TYR A 161 11.29 -5.57 22.61
CA TYR A 161 9.91 -5.52 23.11
C TYR A 161 9.20 -6.86 22.96
N HIS A 162 9.39 -7.54 21.83
CA HIS A 162 8.77 -8.85 21.58
C HIS A 162 9.61 -9.98 22.13
N ILE A 163 10.92 -9.96 21.93
CA ILE A 163 11.82 -11.04 22.34
C ILE A 163 11.79 -11.22 23.85
N PHE A 164 12.01 -10.14 24.61
CA PHE A 164 12.07 -10.21 26.07
C PHE A 164 10.69 -10.18 26.74
N ASN A 165 9.85 -9.20 26.38
CA ASN A 165 8.61 -8.96 27.13
C ASN A 165 7.45 -9.87 26.71
N LYS A 166 7.38 -10.30 25.42
CA LYS A 166 6.30 -11.16 24.92
C LYS A 166 6.69 -12.63 24.92
N MET A 167 7.91 -12.96 24.50
CA MET A 167 8.35 -14.34 24.35
C MET A 167 9.16 -14.87 25.51
N HIS A 168 9.69 -13.97 26.35
CA HIS A 168 10.57 -14.32 27.49
C HIS A 168 11.80 -15.13 27.07
N LEU A 169 12.43 -14.72 25.96
CA LEU A 169 13.63 -15.33 25.38
C LEU A 169 14.78 -14.34 25.35
N THR A 170 16.00 -14.88 25.32
CA THR A 170 17.18 -14.11 24.90
C THR A 170 17.19 -13.97 23.38
N ARG A 171 18.02 -13.07 22.84
CA ARG A 171 18.19 -12.91 21.38
C ARG A 171 18.69 -14.18 20.70
N SER A 172 19.65 -14.89 21.34
CA SER A 172 20.14 -16.19 20.86
C SER A 172 19.02 -17.22 20.79
N GLN A 173 18.24 -17.37 21.84
CA GLN A 173 17.14 -18.32 21.89
C GLN A 173 16.06 -18.01 20.83
N ALA A 174 15.75 -16.71 20.61
CA ALA A 174 14.81 -16.30 19.59
C ALA A 174 15.34 -16.62 18.17
N MET A 175 16.61 -16.33 17.91
CA MET A 175 17.26 -16.65 16.64
C MET A 175 17.25 -18.16 16.36
N ASP A 176 17.68 -18.97 17.31
CA ASP A 176 17.72 -20.43 17.16
C ASP A 176 16.33 -21.03 16.88
N LYS A 177 15.31 -20.53 17.60
CA LYS A 177 13.91 -20.92 17.37
C LYS A 177 13.46 -20.60 15.96
N TYR A 178 13.70 -19.37 15.50
CA TYR A 178 13.27 -18.94 14.15
C TYR A 178 14.03 -19.68 13.05
N LEU A 179 15.34 -19.87 13.19
CA LEU A 179 16.12 -20.65 12.24
C LEU A 179 15.65 -22.10 12.16
N GLY A 180 15.25 -22.71 13.28
CA GLY A 180 14.65 -24.05 13.30
C GLY A 180 13.36 -24.13 12.48
N ILE A 181 12.46 -23.15 12.65
CA ILE A 181 11.21 -23.09 11.86
C ILE A 181 11.47 -22.86 10.38
N VAL A 182 12.43 -21.97 10.03
CA VAL A 182 12.78 -21.72 8.64
C VAL A 182 13.39 -22.98 7.99
N LYS A 183 14.28 -23.68 8.66
CA LYS A 183 14.81 -24.97 8.19
C LYS A 183 13.69 -25.98 7.95
N ALA A 184 12.75 -26.11 8.87
CA ALA A 184 11.60 -26.99 8.72
C ALA A 184 10.73 -26.67 7.50
N ALA A 185 10.63 -25.39 7.09
CA ALA A 185 9.97 -24.97 5.84
C ALA A 185 10.79 -25.42 4.61
N LEU A 186 12.10 -25.14 4.63
CA LEU A 186 13.02 -25.50 3.53
C LEU A 186 13.05 -27.01 3.30
N ASP A 187 13.11 -27.84 4.37
CA ASP A 187 13.08 -29.30 4.31
C ASP A 187 11.79 -29.83 3.64
N ARG A 188 10.71 -29.05 3.65
CA ARG A 188 9.44 -29.36 2.99
C ARG A 188 9.29 -28.76 1.59
N GLY A 189 10.34 -28.10 1.09
CA GLY A 189 10.33 -27.42 -0.22
C GLY A 189 9.47 -26.16 -0.25
N ILE A 190 9.11 -25.60 0.93
CA ILE A 190 8.32 -24.37 1.05
C ILE A 190 9.28 -23.17 1.07
N LYS A 191 9.01 -22.15 0.27
CA LYS A 191 9.73 -20.88 0.30
C LYS A 191 9.28 -20.05 1.52
N PRO A 192 10.16 -19.78 2.50
CA PRO A 192 9.78 -18.96 3.66
C PRO A 192 9.88 -17.48 3.34
N ARG A 193 8.88 -16.70 3.76
CA ARG A 193 8.92 -15.25 3.82
C ARG A 193 8.94 -14.85 5.29
N CYS A 194 10.09 -14.45 5.80
CA CYS A 194 10.28 -14.08 7.19
C CYS A 194 9.80 -12.64 7.43
N HIS A 195 8.72 -12.49 8.21
CA HIS A 195 8.19 -11.18 8.60
C HIS A 195 8.96 -10.67 9.82
N PHE A 196 9.88 -9.73 9.62
CA PHE A 196 10.66 -9.09 10.67
C PHE A 196 9.80 -8.09 11.43
N GLU A 197 8.91 -8.62 12.28
CA GLU A 197 7.95 -7.81 13.05
C GLU A 197 8.69 -6.80 13.93
N ASP A 198 8.23 -5.56 13.91
CA ASP A 198 8.71 -4.45 14.72
C ASP A 198 10.17 -4.03 14.47
N ILE A 199 10.59 -4.10 13.20
CA ILE A 199 11.97 -3.79 12.80
C ILE A 199 12.38 -2.34 13.12
N THR A 200 11.42 -1.41 13.14
CA THR A 200 11.66 0.02 13.42
C THR A 200 11.91 0.34 14.90
N ARG A 201 11.86 -0.67 15.78
CA ARG A 201 12.28 -0.61 17.18
C ARG A 201 13.32 -1.68 17.54
N ALA A 202 13.88 -2.36 16.55
CA ALA A 202 14.82 -3.46 16.76
C ALA A 202 16.28 -2.96 16.76
N ASP A 203 17.13 -3.68 17.48
CA ASP A 203 18.58 -3.49 17.38
C ASP A 203 19.08 -4.01 16.03
N PHE A 204 19.26 -3.07 15.11
CA PHE A 204 19.61 -3.41 13.74
C PHE A 204 20.96 -4.15 13.65
N TYR A 205 21.97 -3.65 14.32
CA TYR A 205 23.31 -4.23 14.24
C TYR A 205 23.51 -5.43 15.13
N GLY A 206 22.88 -5.44 16.30
CA GLY A 206 23.03 -6.51 17.30
C GLY A 206 22.11 -7.70 17.04
N PHE A 207 21.00 -7.54 16.29
CA PHE A 207 20.07 -8.65 16.03
C PHE A 207 19.62 -8.74 14.55
N VAL A 208 19.10 -7.67 13.96
CA VAL A 208 18.47 -7.72 12.62
C VAL A 208 19.46 -8.16 11.54
N ALA A 209 20.59 -7.47 11.41
CA ALA A 209 21.61 -7.80 10.41
C ALA A 209 22.23 -9.18 10.61
N PRO A 210 22.63 -9.62 11.83
CA PRO A 210 23.08 -10.99 12.08
C PRO A 210 22.05 -12.05 11.72
N PHE A 211 20.78 -11.85 12.09
CA PHE A 211 19.71 -12.79 11.78
C PHE A 211 19.42 -12.89 10.28
N ALA A 212 19.32 -11.75 9.59
CA ALA A 212 19.17 -11.73 8.14
C ALA A 212 20.34 -12.43 7.42
N THR A 213 21.59 -12.24 7.90
CA THR A 213 22.77 -12.93 7.36
C THR A 213 22.63 -14.46 7.50
N LYS A 214 22.16 -14.94 8.66
CA LYS A 214 21.93 -16.39 8.87
C LYS A 214 20.85 -16.94 7.94
N LEU A 215 19.80 -16.17 7.65
CA LEU A 215 18.77 -16.58 6.69
C LEU A 215 19.33 -16.65 5.26
N MET A 216 20.22 -15.72 4.88
CA MET A 216 20.85 -15.79 3.56
C MET A 216 21.82 -16.98 3.43
N GLU A 217 22.53 -17.36 4.49
CA GLU A 217 23.32 -18.57 4.54
C GLU A 217 22.43 -19.82 4.34
N LEU A 218 21.30 -19.92 5.02
CA LEU A 218 20.34 -21.01 4.82
C LEU A 218 19.76 -21.05 3.40
N ALA A 219 19.52 -19.89 2.80
CA ALA A 219 19.05 -19.81 1.42
C ALA A 219 20.10 -20.35 0.44
N GLU A 220 21.38 -20.02 0.65
CA GLU A 220 22.49 -20.54 -0.16
C GLU A 220 22.66 -22.05 0.02
N GLU A 221 22.65 -22.54 1.27
CA GLU A 221 22.79 -23.96 1.62
C GLU A 221 21.66 -24.84 1.04
N SER A 222 20.41 -24.35 1.07
CA SER A 222 19.23 -25.08 0.61
C SER A 222 18.96 -24.94 -0.89
N GLY A 223 19.49 -23.90 -1.53
CA GLY A 223 19.14 -23.50 -2.89
C GLY A 223 17.71 -22.95 -3.04
N ILE A 224 16.99 -22.74 -1.93
CA ILE A 224 15.62 -22.19 -1.90
C ILE A 224 15.68 -20.73 -1.44
N PRO A 225 15.15 -19.77 -2.21
CA PRO A 225 15.16 -18.38 -1.82
C PRO A 225 14.37 -18.15 -0.52
N ILE A 226 14.92 -17.33 0.38
CA ILE A 226 14.25 -16.86 1.58
C ILE A 226 13.94 -15.37 1.41
N LYS A 227 12.68 -14.99 1.53
CA LYS A 227 12.27 -13.58 1.54
C LYS A 227 12.32 -12.99 2.94
N ILE A 228 12.68 -11.72 3.03
CA ILE A 228 12.59 -10.94 4.25
C ILE A 228 11.59 -9.81 4.01
N ARG A 229 10.52 -9.79 4.83
CA ARG A 229 9.58 -8.68 4.90
C ARG A 229 9.96 -7.82 6.09
N ALA A 230 10.50 -6.63 5.85
CA ALA A 230 10.79 -5.63 6.87
C ALA A 230 9.48 -4.95 7.28
N CYS A 231 9.06 -5.14 8.55
CA CYS A 231 7.76 -4.70 9.02
C CYS A 231 7.87 -3.49 9.96
N ASP A 232 7.45 -2.33 9.49
CA ASP A 232 7.19 -1.15 10.31
C ASP A 232 5.83 -1.31 11.02
N THR A 233 5.80 -2.23 11.97
CA THR A 233 4.58 -2.71 12.63
C THR A 233 3.78 -1.62 13.30
N MET A 234 4.45 -0.60 13.83
CA MET A 234 3.82 0.49 14.57
C MET A 234 3.79 1.81 13.80
N GLY A 235 4.17 1.80 12.50
CA GLY A 235 4.18 3.00 11.66
C GLY A 235 5.20 4.06 12.09
N TYR A 236 6.24 3.68 12.84
CA TYR A 236 7.28 4.59 13.35
C TYR A 236 8.39 4.90 12.36
N GLY A 237 8.50 4.17 11.28
CA GLY A 237 9.48 4.39 10.23
C GLY A 237 9.45 5.82 9.71
N VAL A 238 10.61 6.32 9.30
CA VAL A 238 10.73 7.64 8.66
C VAL A 238 11.64 7.56 7.43
N HIS A 239 11.22 8.25 6.38
CA HIS A 239 11.96 8.37 5.13
C HIS A 239 13.00 9.50 5.13
N TYR A 240 13.11 10.24 6.23
CA TYR A 240 13.92 11.44 6.29
C TYR A 240 15.40 11.16 6.08
N TYR A 241 16.01 11.99 5.25
CA TYR A 241 17.45 12.01 5.01
C TYR A 241 18.24 12.18 6.32
N GLY A 242 19.26 11.37 6.52
CA GLY A 242 20.09 11.41 7.72
C GLY A 242 19.40 10.95 9.01
N ALA A 243 18.19 10.41 8.94
CA ALA A 243 17.56 9.80 10.12
C ALA A 243 18.35 8.57 10.59
N ALA A 244 18.44 8.41 11.90
CA ALA A 244 19.15 7.29 12.51
C ALA A 244 18.30 6.02 12.58
N LEU A 245 18.97 4.86 12.56
CA LEU A 245 18.36 3.60 12.98
C LEU A 245 17.89 3.69 14.46
N PRO A 246 16.87 2.97 14.85
CA PRO A 246 16.14 1.95 14.07
C PRO A 246 15.00 2.50 13.20
N ARG A 247 14.71 3.81 13.22
CA ARG A 247 13.57 4.41 12.50
C ARG A 247 13.81 4.69 11.01
N SER A 248 15.05 4.73 10.57
CA SER A 248 15.42 5.10 9.19
C SER A 248 15.04 4.00 8.19
N VAL A 249 14.04 4.24 7.33
CA VAL A 249 13.71 3.33 6.21
C VAL A 249 14.91 3.17 5.26
N PRO A 250 15.58 4.27 4.80
CA PRO A 250 16.80 4.14 4.01
C PRO A 250 17.87 3.27 4.70
N GLY A 251 18.11 3.51 5.99
CA GLY A 251 19.12 2.78 6.76
C GLY A 251 18.80 1.29 6.91
N ILE A 252 17.54 0.92 7.13
CA ILE A 252 17.08 -0.47 7.24
C ILE A 252 17.27 -1.18 5.91
N ILE A 253 16.76 -0.63 4.80
CA ILE A 253 16.83 -1.27 3.48
C ILE A 253 18.29 -1.39 3.03
N TYR A 254 19.06 -0.31 3.12
CA TYR A 254 20.48 -0.34 2.82
C TYR A 254 21.23 -1.40 3.64
N GLY A 255 20.96 -1.47 4.95
CA GLY A 255 21.62 -2.43 5.83
C GLY A 255 21.27 -3.88 5.50
N LEU A 256 20.02 -4.20 5.21
CA LEU A 256 19.62 -5.54 4.77
C LEU A 256 20.27 -5.90 3.43
N ARG A 257 20.32 -4.98 2.48
CA ARG A 257 20.97 -5.15 1.18
C ARG A 257 22.49 -5.38 1.29
N HIS A 258 23.18 -4.53 2.01
CA HIS A 258 24.65 -4.45 1.97
C HIS A 258 25.35 -5.19 3.10
N TYR A 259 24.75 -5.27 4.30
CA TYR A 259 25.36 -6.01 5.41
C TYR A 259 24.93 -7.47 5.48
N ALA A 260 23.65 -7.73 5.25
CA ALA A 260 23.12 -9.10 5.23
C ALA A 260 23.06 -9.70 3.81
N GLN A 261 23.32 -8.91 2.76
CA GLN A 261 23.33 -9.32 1.35
C GLN A 261 22.01 -9.90 0.86
N VAL A 262 20.89 -9.39 1.39
CA VAL A 262 19.57 -9.79 0.92
C VAL A 262 19.37 -9.28 -0.52
N PRO A 263 19.09 -10.15 -1.50
CA PRO A 263 18.79 -9.70 -2.85
C PRO A 263 17.55 -8.79 -2.89
N SER A 264 17.53 -7.76 -3.73
CA SER A 264 16.37 -6.86 -3.86
C SER A 264 15.05 -7.61 -4.08
N ALA A 265 15.05 -8.62 -4.96
CA ALA A 265 13.89 -9.45 -5.26
C ALA A 265 13.40 -10.31 -4.08
N GLN A 266 14.22 -10.47 -3.04
CA GLN A 266 13.87 -11.19 -1.81
C GLN A 266 13.61 -10.24 -0.64
N LEU A 267 13.55 -8.92 -0.88
CA LEU A 267 13.29 -7.92 0.13
C LEU A 267 11.94 -7.24 -0.11
N GLU A 268 11.12 -7.22 0.92
CA GLU A 268 9.79 -6.64 0.92
C GLU A 268 9.64 -5.69 2.10
N TRP A 269 9.03 -4.53 1.86
CA TRP A 269 8.65 -3.59 2.90
C TRP A 269 7.16 -3.69 3.22
N HIS A 270 6.81 -3.70 4.50
CA HIS A 270 5.44 -3.62 5.01
C HIS A 270 5.37 -2.53 6.08
N GLY A 271 4.33 -1.70 6.05
CA GLY A 271 4.17 -0.65 7.04
C GLY A 271 2.72 -0.33 7.35
N HIS A 272 2.51 0.21 8.56
CA HIS A 272 1.23 0.77 9.01
C HIS A 272 1.23 2.30 8.96
N ASN A 273 0.04 2.91 9.00
CA ASN A 273 -0.14 4.35 8.73
C ASN A 273 -0.32 5.21 9.99
N ASP A 274 0.12 4.71 11.15
CA ASP A 274 -0.12 5.36 12.45
C ASP A 274 0.44 6.81 12.51
N PHE A 275 1.44 7.13 11.72
CA PHE A 275 2.06 8.47 11.63
C PHE A 275 1.94 9.12 10.26
N TRP A 276 0.95 8.75 9.44
CA TRP A 276 0.71 9.33 8.10
C TRP A 276 1.89 9.26 7.13
N LYS A 277 2.74 8.23 7.25
CA LYS A 277 3.97 8.10 6.45
C LYS A 277 4.05 6.83 5.61
N VAL A 278 3.03 6.00 5.64
CA VAL A 278 3.11 4.66 5.06
C VAL A 278 3.46 4.67 3.58
N VAL A 279 2.85 5.54 2.78
CA VAL A 279 3.10 5.64 1.32
C VAL A 279 4.51 6.18 1.06
N SER A 280 4.91 7.27 1.73
CA SER A 280 6.25 7.84 1.57
C SER A 280 7.35 6.87 2.02
N ASN A 281 7.12 6.12 3.10
CA ASN A 281 8.05 5.09 3.55
C ASN A 281 8.16 3.94 2.54
N ALA A 282 7.05 3.51 1.96
CA ALA A 282 6.99 2.45 0.97
C ALA A 282 7.72 2.85 -0.34
N GLY A 283 7.43 4.03 -0.89
CA GLY A 283 8.16 4.57 -2.06
C GLY A 283 9.66 4.70 -1.79
N THR A 284 10.03 5.18 -0.60
CA THR A 284 11.43 5.23 -0.17
C THR A 284 12.08 3.84 -0.11
N ALA A 285 11.37 2.82 0.36
CA ALA A 285 11.91 1.47 0.38
C ALA A 285 12.25 0.97 -1.04
N TRP A 286 11.42 1.26 -2.05
CA TRP A 286 11.74 1.00 -3.46
C TRP A 286 13.02 1.72 -3.89
N MET A 287 13.13 3.03 -3.60
CA MET A 287 14.28 3.83 -4.02
C MET A 287 15.61 3.35 -3.42
N TYR A 288 15.59 2.71 -2.25
CA TYR A 288 16.79 2.25 -1.55
C TYR A 288 17.10 0.76 -1.69
N GLY A 289 16.40 0.02 -2.57
CA GLY A 289 16.80 -1.33 -2.94
C GLY A 289 15.83 -2.45 -2.59
N CYS A 290 14.62 -2.13 -2.13
CA CYS A 290 13.54 -3.09 -1.94
C CYS A 290 12.76 -3.26 -3.24
N SER A 291 12.59 -4.48 -3.76
CA SER A 291 11.78 -4.68 -4.97
C SER A 291 10.29 -4.76 -4.68
N SER A 292 9.91 -5.18 -3.50
CA SER A 292 8.51 -5.49 -3.19
C SER A 292 7.96 -4.60 -2.08
N ILE A 293 6.76 -4.06 -2.30
CA ILE A 293 6.01 -3.33 -1.26
C ILE A 293 4.71 -4.09 -0.97
N ASN A 294 4.49 -4.38 0.31
CA ASN A 294 3.28 -5.03 0.77
C ASN A 294 2.19 -4.02 1.09
N CYS A 295 1.06 -4.18 0.45
CA CYS A 295 -0.08 -3.28 0.45
C CYS A 295 -1.36 -4.00 0.84
N SER A 296 -2.44 -3.25 0.97
CA SER A 296 -3.81 -3.77 1.00
C SER A 296 -4.74 -2.86 0.19
N LEU A 297 -5.83 -3.39 -0.29
CA LEU A 297 -6.87 -2.60 -0.96
C LEU A 297 -7.39 -1.54 0.01
N LEU A 298 -7.42 -0.29 -0.44
CA LEU A 298 -7.86 0.88 0.32
C LEU A 298 -7.13 1.08 1.66
N GLY A 299 -5.93 0.51 1.78
CA GLY A 299 -5.16 0.57 3.01
C GLY A 299 -5.77 -0.19 4.19
N LEU A 300 -6.65 -1.17 3.95
CA LEU A 300 -7.25 -1.97 5.01
C LEU A 300 -6.18 -2.63 5.89
N GLY A 301 -6.37 -2.55 7.20
CA GLY A 301 -5.45 -3.12 8.18
C GLY A 301 -5.76 -2.65 9.59
N GLU A 302 -5.13 -3.26 10.56
CA GLU A 302 -5.34 -2.90 11.96
C GLU A 302 -5.02 -1.42 12.25
N ARG A 303 -5.65 -0.85 13.26
CA ARG A 303 -5.51 0.54 13.72
C ARG A 303 -5.80 1.57 12.62
N THR A 304 -4.76 2.16 12.03
CA THR A 304 -4.85 3.20 10.99
C THR A 304 -4.68 2.64 9.58
N GLY A 305 -4.52 1.32 9.47
CA GLY A 305 -4.41 0.61 8.21
C GLY A 305 -3.00 0.42 7.69
N ASN A 306 -2.92 -0.30 6.59
CA ASN A 306 -1.71 -0.65 5.84
C ASN A 306 -1.40 0.37 4.73
N CYS A 307 -0.37 0.11 3.96
CA CYS A 307 -0.08 0.87 2.75
C CYS A 307 -1.19 0.63 1.70
N PRO A 308 -1.86 1.68 1.19
CA PRO A 308 -2.91 1.53 0.20
C PRO A 308 -2.35 1.07 -1.15
N LEU A 309 -2.91 -0.01 -1.71
CA LEU A 309 -2.46 -0.59 -2.97
C LEU A 309 -2.62 0.39 -4.15
N GLU A 310 -3.74 1.11 -4.18
CA GLU A 310 -4.02 2.13 -5.18
C GLU A 310 -3.03 3.30 -5.15
N ALA A 311 -2.58 3.69 -3.96
CA ALA A 311 -1.57 4.74 -3.83
C ALA A 311 -0.22 4.28 -4.38
N MET A 312 0.17 3.03 -4.12
CA MET A 312 1.43 2.48 -4.63
C MET A 312 1.38 2.18 -6.13
N ALA A 313 0.21 1.87 -6.69
CA ALA A 313 0.05 1.75 -8.14
C ALA A 313 0.30 3.10 -8.86
N VAL A 314 -0.20 4.20 -8.28
CA VAL A 314 0.08 5.57 -8.78
C VAL A 314 1.55 5.95 -8.54
N GLU A 315 2.10 5.63 -7.38
CA GLU A 315 3.53 5.87 -7.07
C GLU A 315 4.46 5.10 -8.03
N TYR A 316 4.13 3.85 -8.35
CA TYR A 316 4.84 3.08 -9.38
C TYR A 316 4.85 3.83 -10.72
N ALA A 317 3.69 4.27 -11.19
CA ALA A 317 3.56 5.01 -12.44
C ALA A 317 4.37 6.31 -12.42
N SER A 318 4.40 7.00 -11.27
CA SER A 318 5.19 8.22 -11.09
C SER A 318 6.69 7.96 -11.16
N LEU A 319 7.18 6.90 -10.52
CA LEU A 319 8.60 6.55 -10.49
C LEU A 319 9.10 5.97 -11.82
N ARG A 320 8.26 5.19 -12.52
CA ARG A 320 8.65 4.50 -13.77
C ARG A 320 8.28 5.27 -15.03
N GLY A 321 7.40 6.28 -14.93
CA GLY A 321 6.90 7.04 -16.08
C GLY A 321 5.97 6.25 -17.00
N THR A 322 5.45 5.10 -16.54
CA THR A 322 4.58 4.20 -17.31
C THR A 322 3.68 3.39 -16.37
N LEU A 323 2.50 3.03 -16.86
CA LEU A 323 1.60 2.09 -16.16
C LEU A 323 2.03 0.62 -16.36
N ASP A 324 2.89 0.33 -17.31
CA ASP A 324 3.35 -1.03 -17.65
C ASP A 324 2.23 -2.08 -17.81
N GLY A 325 1.07 -1.61 -18.26
CA GLY A 325 -0.11 -2.43 -18.50
C GLY A 325 -1.05 -2.57 -17.30
N MET A 326 -0.82 -1.86 -16.20
CA MET A 326 -1.81 -1.75 -15.12
C MET A 326 -3.09 -1.09 -15.63
N ASP A 327 -4.24 -1.58 -15.16
CA ASP A 327 -5.55 -0.96 -15.37
C ASP A 327 -6.03 -0.30 -14.07
N LEU A 328 -5.77 1.00 -13.94
CA LEU A 328 -6.15 1.76 -12.75
C LEU A 328 -7.67 2.02 -12.67
N THR A 329 -8.46 1.75 -13.72
CA THR A 329 -9.93 1.83 -13.61
C THR A 329 -10.47 0.79 -12.62
N ALA A 330 -9.74 -0.32 -12.43
CA ALA A 330 -10.06 -1.33 -11.43
C ALA A 330 -10.09 -0.78 -10.00
N VAL A 331 -9.32 0.28 -9.70
CA VAL A 331 -9.32 0.94 -8.38
C VAL A 331 -10.70 1.49 -8.04
N THR A 332 -11.35 2.13 -9.00
CA THR A 332 -12.72 2.68 -8.84
C THR A 332 -13.74 1.56 -8.65
N GLU A 333 -13.63 0.48 -9.42
CA GLU A 333 -14.54 -0.68 -9.28
C GLU A 333 -14.36 -1.40 -7.93
N ILE A 334 -13.13 -1.52 -7.45
CA ILE A 334 -12.82 -2.06 -6.13
C ILE A 334 -13.49 -1.21 -5.04
N ALA A 335 -13.33 0.11 -5.09
CA ALA A 335 -13.92 1.02 -4.13
C ALA A 335 -15.45 0.94 -4.14
N ASP A 336 -16.07 0.98 -5.32
CA ASP A 336 -17.52 0.85 -5.49
C ASP A 336 -18.03 -0.50 -4.96
N TYR A 337 -17.32 -1.59 -5.23
CA TYR A 337 -17.70 -2.92 -4.74
C TYR A 337 -17.59 -2.99 -3.21
N MET A 338 -16.50 -2.50 -2.64
CA MET A 338 -16.30 -2.49 -1.19
C MET A 338 -17.35 -1.64 -0.47
N GLU A 339 -17.69 -0.47 -1.00
CA GLU A 339 -18.70 0.40 -0.40
C GLU A 339 -20.11 -0.19 -0.55
N ARG A 340 -20.52 -0.60 -1.75
CA ARG A 340 -21.91 -1.02 -2.04
C ARG A 340 -22.24 -2.47 -1.69
N LYS A 341 -21.25 -3.39 -1.81
CA LYS A 341 -21.48 -4.84 -1.65
C LYS A 341 -20.94 -5.38 -0.33
N ILE A 342 -19.89 -4.76 0.20
CA ILE A 342 -19.29 -5.17 1.47
C ILE A 342 -19.76 -4.26 2.61
N GLY A 343 -20.17 -3.02 2.28
CA GLY A 343 -20.60 -2.04 3.27
C GLY A 343 -19.44 -1.35 3.99
N LEU A 344 -18.27 -1.30 3.35
CA LEU A 344 -17.11 -0.58 3.89
C LEU A 344 -17.35 0.93 3.78
N GLU A 345 -17.19 1.66 4.87
CA GLU A 345 -17.22 3.12 4.85
C GLU A 345 -15.91 3.69 4.32
N ILE A 346 -15.95 4.30 3.11
CA ILE A 346 -14.81 4.97 2.51
C ILE A 346 -14.90 6.47 2.82
N SER A 347 -13.82 7.04 3.39
CA SER A 347 -13.77 8.49 3.61
C SER A 347 -14.04 9.24 2.30
N PRO A 348 -14.97 10.22 2.30
CA PRO A 348 -15.24 11.00 1.08
C PRO A 348 -14.02 11.68 0.48
N ARG A 349 -12.98 11.92 1.27
CA ARG A 349 -11.73 12.57 0.86
C ARG A 349 -10.56 11.59 0.72
N HIS A 350 -10.83 10.30 0.70
CA HIS A 350 -9.78 9.31 0.47
C HIS A 350 -9.16 9.55 -0.93
N PRO A 351 -7.84 9.69 -1.04
CA PRO A 351 -7.19 9.89 -2.34
C PRO A 351 -7.60 8.80 -3.35
N PHE A 352 -7.79 9.19 -4.58
CA PHE A 352 -8.17 8.37 -5.74
C PHE A 352 -9.55 7.72 -5.69
N VAL A 353 -10.08 7.31 -4.55
CA VAL A 353 -11.30 6.50 -4.42
C VAL A 353 -12.46 7.20 -3.70
N GLY A 354 -12.20 8.19 -2.87
CA GLY A 354 -13.24 8.91 -2.15
C GLY A 354 -14.17 9.69 -3.09
N ARG A 355 -15.45 9.78 -2.76
CA ARG A 355 -16.44 10.49 -3.61
C ARG A 355 -16.14 11.98 -3.84
N HIS A 356 -15.27 12.58 -3.03
CA HIS A 356 -14.82 13.98 -3.15
C HIS A 356 -13.36 14.10 -3.64
N PHE A 357 -12.73 13.03 -4.06
CA PHE A 357 -11.31 13.00 -4.43
C PHE A 357 -10.96 14.10 -5.44
N ASN A 358 -11.74 14.24 -6.53
CA ASN A 358 -11.51 15.21 -7.60
C ASN A 358 -12.65 16.22 -7.73
N VAL A 359 -13.30 16.58 -6.60
CA VAL A 359 -14.42 17.51 -6.57
C VAL A 359 -13.94 18.90 -6.22
N THR A 360 -14.15 19.84 -7.13
CA THR A 360 -13.91 21.28 -6.96
C THR A 360 -15.20 21.99 -6.54
N ARG A 361 -15.10 22.99 -5.65
CA ARG A 361 -16.26 23.73 -5.14
C ARG A 361 -16.23 25.22 -5.47
N ALA A 362 -15.03 25.84 -5.46
CA ALA A 362 -14.91 27.26 -5.70
C ALA A 362 -15.26 27.64 -7.14
N GLY A 363 -16.10 28.64 -7.33
CA GLY A 363 -16.57 29.07 -8.65
C GLY A 363 -15.45 29.45 -9.62
N ILE A 364 -14.36 30.05 -9.13
CA ILE A 364 -13.19 30.38 -9.96
C ILE A 364 -12.46 29.12 -10.45
N HIS A 365 -12.41 28.07 -9.65
CA HIS A 365 -11.83 26.79 -10.05
C HIS A 365 -12.74 26.06 -11.05
N ALA A 366 -14.06 26.11 -10.85
CA ALA A 366 -15.02 25.55 -11.80
C ALA A 366 -14.94 26.24 -13.16
N ASP A 367 -14.79 27.56 -13.20
CA ASP A 367 -14.60 28.31 -14.45
C ASP A 367 -13.26 27.94 -15.13
N GLY A 368 -12.22 27.66 -14.35
CA GLY A 368 -10.95 27.15 -14.85
C GLY A 368 -11.09 25.76 -15.51
N LEU A 369 -11.75 24.83 -14.84
CA LEU A 369 -12.02 23.48 -15.38
C LEU A 369 -12.83 23.52 -16.69
N LEU A 370 -13.83 24.42 -16.80
CA LEU A 370 -14.59 24.60 -18.02
C LEU A 370 -13.76 25.15 -19.20
N LYS A 371 -12.70 25.90 -18.91
CA LYS A 371 -11.81 26.45 -19.93
C LYS A 371 -10.78 25.43 -20.39
N ASN A 372 -10.16 24.75 -19.43
CA ASN A 372 -9.23 23.67 -19.63
C ASN A 372 -9.12 22.85 -18.32
N GLU A 373 -9.43 21.56 -18.39
CA GLU A 373 -9.42 20.68 -17.24
C GLU A 373 -8.04 20.58 -16.58
N GLU A 374 -6.95 20.66 -17.35
CA GLU A 374 -5.56 20.60 -16.86
C GLU A 374 -5.20 21.71 -15.86
N ILE A 375 -6.00 22.79 -15.78
CA ILE A 375 -5.76 23.88 -14.82
C ILE A 375 -5.88 23.38 -13.38
N TYR A 376 -6.76 22.42 -13.09
CA TYR A 376 -7.04 21.90 -11.76
C TYR A 376 -7.08 20.37 -11.69
N ASN A 377 -6.75 19.66 -12.77
CA ASN A 377 -6.66 18.22 -12.84
C ASN A 377 -5.31 17.84 -13.48
N ILE A 378 -4.34 17.40 -12.65
CA ILE A 378 -2.95 17.23 -13.09
C ILE A 378 -2.73 16.03 -14.04
N PHE A 379 -3.68 15.12 -14.11
CA PHE A 379 -3.73 14.03 -15.09
C PHE A 379 -5.19 13.69 -15.42
N ASP A 380 -5.42 13.03 -16.53
CA ASP A 380 -6.77 12.64 -16.98
C ASP A 380 -7.34 11.54 -16.05
N THR A 381 -8.02 11.98 -14.99
CA THR A 381 -8.65 11.08 -14.03
C THR A 381 -9.87 10.34 -14.62
N ALA A 382 -10.48 10.86 -15.67
CA ALA A 382 -11.56 10.18 -16.39
C ALA A 382 -11.03 8.97 -17.15
N ALA A 383 -9.97 9.12 -17.92
CA ALA A 383 -9.37 8.02 -18.68
C ALA A 383 -8.66 7.00 -17.79
N ILE A 384 -7.87 7.47 -16.80
CA ILE A 384 -7.00 6.60 -16.00
C ILE A 384 -7.74 5.89 -14.88
N LEU A 385 -8.67 6.59 -14.19
CA LEU A 385 -9.39 6.07 -13.02
C LEU A 385 -10.88 5.81 -13.28
N ASN A 386 -11.41 6.15 -14.47
CA ASN A 386 -12.85 6.24 -14.73
C ASN A 386 -13.56 7.20 -13.74
N ARG A 387 -12.89 8.30 -13.37
CA ARG A 387 -13.38 9.30 -12.40
C ARG A 387 -13.19 10.72 -12.97
N PRO A 388 -14.15 11.23 -13.74
CA PRO A 388 -14.06 12.59 -14.29
C PRO A 388 -14.00 13.64 -13.17
N ALA A 389 -13.34 14.75 -13.45
CA ALA A 389 -13.34 15.89 -12.55
C ALA A 389 -14.78 16.40 -12.33
N LEU A 390 -15.13 16.68 -11.09
CA LEU A 390 -16.46 17.09 -10.69
C LEU A 390 -16.45 18.47 -10.05
N VAL A 391 -17.56 19.19 -10.19
CA VAL A 391 -17.79 20.43 -9.47
C VAL A 391 -19.01 20.26 -8.57
N ALA A 392 -18.81 20.40 -7.27
CA ALA A 392 -19.92 20.41 -6.33
C ALA A 392 -20.64 21.74 -6.39
N VAL A 393 -21.96 21.71 -6.31
CA VAL A 393 -22.81 22.90 -6.32
C VAL A 393 -23.26 23.25 -4.90
N ASP A 394 -22.92 24.48 -4.48
CA ASP A 394 -23.32 25.05 -3.17
C ASP A 394 -23.59 26.56 -3.29
N ALA A 395 -23.74 27.24 -2.14
CA ALA A 395 -23.99 28.68 -2.09
C ALA A 395 -22.93 29.52 -2.83
N THR A 396 -21.69 29.04 -2.91
CA THR A 396 -20.56 29.76 -3.51
C THR A 396 -20.37 29.42 -4.99
N SER A 397 -21.10 28.46 -5.54
CA SER A 397 -20.99 28.00 -6.91
C SER A 397 -21.66 29.01 -7.86
N GLY A 398 -20.94 29.54 -8.84
CA GLY A 398 -21.51 30.37 -9.89
C GLY A 398 -22.21 29.53 -10.98
N LEU A 399 -22.73 30.21 -12.03
CA LEU A 399 -23.30 29.56 -13.21
C LEU A 399 -22.33 28.57 -13.90
N ALA A 400 -21.02 28.86 -13.85
CA ALA A 400 -19.97 27.95 -14.34
C ALA A 400 -19.95 26.62 -13.57
N GLY A 401 -20.08 26.66 -12.26
CA GLY A 401 -20.13 25.47 -11.42
C GLY A 401 -21.33 24.58 -11.74
N VAL A 402 -22.52 25.17 -11.89
CA VAL A 402 -23.74 24.44 -12.27
C VAL A 402 -23.61 23.84 -13.67
N ALA A 403 -23.09 24.59 -14.64
CA ALA A 403 -22.89 24.12 -16.01
C ALA A 403 -21.89 22.95 -16.06
N HIS A 404 -20.78 23.05 -15.31
CA HIS A 404 -19.81 21.97 -15.22
C HIS A 404 -20.41 20.71 -14.61
N TRP A 405 -21.09 20.86 -13.46
CA TRP A 405 -21.79 19.73 -12.84
C TRP A 405 -22.75 19.07 -13.83
N LEU A 406 -23.58 19.84 -14.51
CA LEU A 406 -24.56 19.33 -15.47
C LEU A 406 -23.88 18.54 -16.60
N ASN A 407 -22.86 19.10 -17.24
CA ASN A 407 -22.13 18.45 -18.32
C ASN A 407 -21.44 17.16 -17.87
N SER A 408 -20.79 17.19 -16.71
CA SER A 408 -20.10 16.02 -16.12
C SER A 408 -21.10 14.94 -15.70
N TYR A 409 -22.18 15.31 -15.03
CA TYR A 409 -23.17 14.38 -14.53
C TYR A 409 -23.91 13.62 -15.64
N PHE A 410 -24.29 14.36 -16.72
CA PHE A 410 -24.97 13.78 -17.89
C PHE A 410 -24.00 13.33 -18.99
N ARG A 411 -22.67 13.42 -18.77
CA ARG A 411 -21.61 13.03 -19.72
C ARG A 411 -21.76 13.72 -21.09
N LEU A 412 -22.07 15.01 -21.09
CA LEU A 412 -22.26 15.79 -22.30
C LEU A 412 -20.90 16.25 -22.86
N THR A 413 -20.65 15.97 -24.14
CA THR A 413 -19.40 16.29 -24.83
C THR A 413 -19.67 16.91 -26.20
N GLY A 414 -18.69 17.58 -26.78
CA GLY A 414 -18.78 18.18 -28.12
C GLY A 414 -19.92 19.19 -28.25
N ASP A 415 -20.74 19.07 -29.30
CA ASP A 415 -21.86 19.98 -29.59
C ASP A 415 -23.02 19.89 -28.58
N HIS A 416 -22.95 18.97 -27.63
CA HIS A 416 -23.97 18.76 -26.62
C HIS A 416 -23.65 19.41 -25.28
N VAL A 417 -22.49 20.01 -25.16
CA VAL A 417 -22.05 20.73 -23.95
C VAL A 417 -22.99 21.93 -23.71
N VAL A 418 -23.58 21.97 -22.54
CA VAL A 418 -24.47 23.04 -22.09
C VAL A 418 -23.63 24.20 -21.54
N PRO A 419 -23.71 25.40 -22.18
CA PRO A 419 -22.92 26.54 -21.73
C PRO A 419 -23.52 27.16 -20.45
N LYS A 420 -22.69 27.89 -19.68
CA LYS A 420 -23.12 28.58 -18.45
C LYS A 420 -24.25 29.62 -18.64
N THR A 421 -24.49 30.04 -19.87
CA THR A 421 -25.56 30.96 -20.20
C THR A 421 -26.90 30.29 -20.53
N ASP A 422 -26.93 28.96 -20.50
CA ASP A 422 -28.12 28.18 -20.82
C ASP A 422 -29.23 28.40 -19.77
N PRO A 423 -30.50 28.50 -20.21
CA PRO A 423 -31.66 28.71 -19.35
C PRO A 423 -31.78 27.65 -18.23
N ILE A 424 -31.44 26.39 -18.50
CA ILE A 424 -31.45 25.29 -17.46
C ILE A 424 -30.44 25.62 -16.35
N VAL A 425 -29.24 26.06 -16.72
CA VAL A 425 -28.18 26.41 -15.76
C VAL A 425 -28.60 27.60 -14.90
N GLN A 426 -29.23 28.59 -15.52
CA GLN A 426 -29.76 29.78 -14.81
C GLN A 426 -30.88 29.40 -13.84
N TYR A 427 -31.80 28.55 -14.26
CA TYR A 427 -32.88 28.05 -13.39
C TYR A 427 -32.34 27.28 -12.19
N VAL A 428 -31.48 26.28 -12.42
CA VAL A 428 -30.87 25.47 -11.35
C VAL A 428 -30.14 26.37 -10.38
N ARG A 429 -29.34 27.35 -10.88
CA ARG A 429 -28.62 28.27 -10.01
C ARG A 429 -29.56 29.11 -9.14
N ALA A 430 -30.63 29.66 -9.72
CA ALA A 430 -31.62 30.45 -8.98
C ALA A 430 -32.29 29.63 -7.88
N LYS A 431 -32.61 28.35 -8.16
CA LYS A 431 -33.19 27.44 -7.15
C LYS A 431 -32.20 27.07 -6.04
N VAL A 432 -30.94 26.88 -6.38
CA VAL A 432 -29.87 26.70 -5.38
C VAL A 432 -29.77 27.93 -4.47
N ASP A 433 -29.76 29.15 -5.01
CA ASP A 433 -29.73 30.38 -4.21
C ASP A 433 -30.93 30.49 -3.28
N GLU A 434 -32.12 30.14 -3.76
CA GLU A 434 -33.35 30.12 -2.96
C GLU A 434 -33.24 29.17 -1.76
N LEU A 435 -32.76 27.92 -1.98
CA LEU A 435 -32.58 26.94 -0.92
C LEU A 435 -31.59 27.39 0.18
N TYR A 436 -30.48 28.02 -0.24
CA TYR A 436 -29.49 28.54 0.70
C TYR A 436 -29.99 29.79 1.45
N ALA A 437 -30.78 30.65 0.81
CA ALA A 437 -31.46 31.77 1.46
C ALA A 437 -32.48 31.30 2.52
N GLN A 438 -33.06 30.10 2.33
CA GLN A 438 -33.95 29.46 3.29
C GLN A 438 -33.21 28.72 4.45
N GLY A 439 -31.89 28.83 4.53
CA GLY A 439 -31.08 28.29 5.62
C GLY A 439 -30.39 26.96 5.39
N ARG A 440 -30.34 26.47 4.15
CA ARG A 440 -29.53 25.30 3.79
C ARG A 440 -28.06 25.56 4.08
N ASN A 441 -27.37 24.58 4.69
CA ASN A 441 -25.94 24.64 5.00
C ASN A 441 -25.12 23.44 4.45
N THR A 442 -25.77 22.57 3.68
CA THR A 442 -25.14 21.40 3.05
C THR A 442 -25.00 21.58 1.55
N VAL A 443 -23.97 20.94 0.95
CA VAL A 443 -23.81 20.89 -0.52
C VAL A 443 -25.03 20.24 -1.14
N MET A 444 -25.38 20.65 -2.38
CA MET A 444 -26.45 20.01 -3.15
C MET A 444 -26.05 18.60 -3.53
N GLY A 445 -26.94 17.64 -3.32
CA GLY A 445 -26.76 16.28 -3.80
C GLY A 445 -27.03 16.15 -5.31
N ASP A 446 -26.41 15.18 -5.96
CA ASP A 446 -26.60 14.96 -7.40
C ASP A 446 -28.07 14.67 -7.74
N GLU A 447 -28.76 13.87 -6.92
CA GLU A 447 -30.18 13.57 -7.10
C GLU A 447 -31.06 14.83 -6.97
N GLU A 448 -30.72 15.74 -6.05
CA GLU A 448 -31.43 16.99 -5.88
C GLU A 448 -31.25 17.90 -7.08
N LEU A 449 -30.02 18.01 -7.59
CA LEU A 449 -29.70 18.80 -8.77
C LEU A 449 -30.33 18.21 -10.03
N GLU A 450 -30.37 16.87 -10.15
CA GLU A 450 -31.05 16.19 -11.27
C GLU A 450 -32.53 16.51 -11.28
N LEU A 451 -33.19 16.54 -10.13
CA LEU A 451 -34.59 16.96 -10.03
C LEU A 451 -34.79 18.41 -10.49
N LEU A 452 -33.88 19.30 -10.12
CA LEU A 452 -33.94 20.69 -10.59
C LEU A 452 -33.76 20.83 -12.11
N VAL A 453 -32.88 20.02 -12.71
CA VAL A 453 -32.71 19.99 -14.19
C VAL A 453 -33.98 19.48 -14.86
N ARG A 454 -34.57 18.41 -14.33
CA ARG A 454 -35.85 17.87 -14.81
C ARG A 454 -36.99 18.91 -14.74
N ASP A 455 -37.04 19.65 -13.62
CA ASP A 455 -38.09 20.67 -13.44
C ASP A 455 -37.85 21.91 -14.28
N ALA A 456 -36.59 22.17 -14.70
CA ALA A 456 -36.28 23.26 -15.61
C ALA A 456 -36.71 22.98 -17.05
N ASP A 457 -36.46 21.78 -17.57
CA ASP A 457 -36.78 21.36 -18.93
C ASP A 457 -36.84 19.83 -19.02
N PHE A 458 -38.04 19.27 -18.95
CA PHE A 458 -38.27 17.84 -18.94
C PHE A 458 -37.83 17.14 -20.24
N ASP A 459 -38.05 17.74 -21.37
CA ASP A 459 -37.73 17.12 -22.67
C ASP A 459 -36.22 17.04 -22.87
N ARG A 460 -35.49 18.08 -22.55
CA ARG A 460 -34.03 18.09 -22.62
C ARG A 460 -33.43 17.16 -21.55
N TYR A 461 -34.01 17.09 -20.35
CA TYR A 461 -33.61 16.14 -19.33
C TYR A 461 -33.67 14.71 -19.83
N GLN A 462 -34.75 14.29 -20.49
CA GLN A 462 -34.89 12.93 -21.05
C GLN A 462 -33.79 12.65 -22.09
N LEU A 463 -33.46 13.60 -22.94
CA LEU A 463 -32.37 13.47 -23.92
C LEU A 463 -30.99 13.34 -23.24
N MET A 464 -30.74 14.08 -22.16
CA MET A 464 -29.51 14.00 -21.38
C MET A 464 -29.39 12.65 -20.67
N LEU A 465 -30.50 12.14 -20.11
CA LEU A 465 -30.56 10.84 -19.44
C LEU A 465 -30.28 9.68 -20.40
N PHE A 466 -30.85 9.73 -21.60
CA PHE A 466 -30.57 8.75 -22.65
C PHE A 466 -29.08 8.68 -22.99
N ARG A 467 -28.41 9.81 -23.09
CA ARG A 467 -26.98 9.90 -23.39
C ARG A 467 -26.10 9.43 -22.23
N LYS A 468 -26.49 9.68 -20.97
CA LYS A 468 -25.80 9.17 -19.79
C LYS A 468 -25.76 7.65 -19.74
N SER A 469 -26.78 7.00 -20.32
CA SER A 469 -26.98 5.54 -20.28
C SER A 469 -26.28 4.81 -21.43
N HIS A 470 -25.80 5.51 -22.44
CA HIS A 470 -25.13 4.98 -23.64
C HIS A 470 -23.75 5.61 -23.81
#